data_74d4e7cf43f31506f75132f7e74fa4be
#
_entry.id   74d4e7cf43f31506f75132f7e74fa4be
#
_cell.length_a   1.000
_cell.length_b   1.000
_cell.length_c   1.000
_cell.angle_alpha   90.00
_cell.angle_beta   90.00
_cell.angle_gamma   90.00
#
_symmetry.space_group_name_H-M   'P 1'
#
loop_
_entity.id
_entity.type
_entity.pdbx_description
1 polymer ?
#
loop_
_entity_poly.entity_id
_entity_poly.type
_entity_poly.pdbx_seq_one_letter_code
_entity_poly.pdbx_strand_id
1 'polypeptide(L)'
;MKARAAVLSLALVLTACGADPPDYSSLLTSPPTTTTTNTSASDKPQPIAEYLYGLGVTGEQVPLDKLTDLTVTLPKPTGWTKYANPNFSPGTTMIAKNNTYPTAMVVVLKLTGNFDVAEALKHASVDAEMNQNFTKLNSSNDTFDGFPSAMIEGSYDANGKRLHTYNRVVIPVTPAPKFQRYLVQFTVTTLADQAAAQSDDIEAVIKGFTVTVK
;
A
#
# COMPACT_ATOMS: atom_id res chain seq x y z
N MET A 1 37.96 -55.48 -22.05
CA MET A 1 38.15 -54.39 -21.09
C MET A 1 37.37 -53.19 -21.56
N LYS A 2 36.27 -52.85 -20.89
CA LYS A 2 35.37 -51.76 -21.28
C LYS A 2 35.65 -50.58 -20.37
N ALA A 3 36.21 -49.50 -20.91
CA ALA A 3 36.39 -48.22 -20.21
C ALA A 3 35.06 -47.48 -20.16
N ARG A 4 34.59 -47.13 -18.95
CA ARG A 4 33.44 -46.28 -18.71
C ARG A 4 33.93 -44.84 -18.53
N ALA A 5 33.57 -43.97 -19.46
CA ALA A 5 33.74 -42.54 -19.32
C ALA A 5 32.65 -41.97 -18.38
N ALA A 6 33.04 -41.37 -17.27
CA ALA A 6 32.15 -40.61 -16.39
C ALA A 6 32.05 -39.19 -16.91
N VAL A 7 30.86 -38.80 -17.30
CA VAL A 7 30.53 -37.41 -17.65
C VAL A 7 30.16 -36.67 -16.35
N LEU A 8 31.00 -35.72 -15.96
CA LEU A 8 30.80 -34.85 -14.82
C LEU A 8 29.95 -33.65 -15.29
N SER A 9 28.66 -33.69 -14.99
CA SER A 9 27.76 -32.57 -15.26
C SER A 9 27.93 -31.49 -14.20
N LEU A 10 28.56 -30.40 -14.57
CA LEU A 10 28.67 -29.19 -13.72
C LEU A 10 27.38 -28.39 -13.80
N ALA A 11 26.53 -28.56 -12.80
CA ALA A 11 25.33 -27.73 -12.65
C ALA A 11 25.72 -26.33 -12.15
N LEU A 12 25.71 -25.34 -13.05
CA LEU A 12 25.76 -23.92 -12.66
C LEU A 12 24.46 -23.56 -11.96
N VAL A 13 24.49 -23.42 -10.65
CA VAL A 13 23.42 -22.78 -9.88
C VAL A 13 23.60 -21.28 -10.06
N LEU A 14 22.82 -20.69 -10.96
CA LEU A 14 22.62 -19.25 -11.04
C LEU A 14 21.74 -18.84 -9.85
N THR A 15 22.35 -18.40 -8.77
CA THR A 15 21.68 -17.68 -7.71
C THR A 15 21.31 -16.29 -8.26
N ALA A 16 20.11 -16.18 -8.82
CA ALA A 16 19.50 -14.89 -9.09
C ALA A 16 19.21 -14.23 -7.73
N CYS A 17 20.05 -13.29 -7.31
CA CYS A 17 19.71 -12.33 -6.27
C CYS A 17 18.61 -11.42 -6.81
N GLY A 18 17.38 -11.91 -6.82
CA GLY A 18 16.20 -11.07 -6.96
C GLY A 18 16.07 -10.25 -5.68
N ALA A 19 16.01 -8.93 -5.78
CA ALA A 19 15.63 -8.12 -4.65
C ALA A 19 14.19 -8.52 -4.27
N ASP A 20 14.01 -9.04 -3.06
CA ASP A 20 12.69 -9.38 -2.57
C ASP A 20 11.81 -8.13 -2.60
N PRO A 21 10.56 -8.24 -3.13
CA PRO A 21 9.62 -7.12 -3.11
C PRO A 21 9.30 -6.74 -1.66
N PRO A 22 8.95 -5.47 -1.41
CA PRO A 22 8.52 -5.04 -0.09
C PRO A 22 7.39 -5.95 0.41
N ASP A 23 7.49 -6.39 1.66
CA ASP A 23 6.46 -7.17 2.32
C ASP A 23 5.31 -6.24 2.73
N TYR A 24 4.22 -6.27 1.97
CA TYR A 24 2.99 -5.55 2.25
C TYR A 24 1.97 -6.41 3.01
N SER A 25 2.35 -7.58 3.52
CA SER A 25 1.43 -8.50 4.20
C SER A 25 0.80 -7.89 5.45
N SER A 26 1.46 -6.93 6.10
CA SER A 26 0.89 -6.19 7.23
C SER A 26 -0.31 -5.32 6.87
N LEU A 27 -0.44 -4.89 5.61
CA LEU A 27 -1.57 -4.10 5.12
C LEU A 27 -2.79 -4.95 4.74
N LEU A 28 -2.65 -6.27 4.74
CA LEU A 28 -3.59 -7.22 4.13
C LEU A 28 -3.95 -8.38 5.07
N THR A 29 -3.60 -8.30 6.36
CA THR A 29 -3.97 -9.35 7.32
C THR A 29 -5.47 -9.45 7.45
N SER A 30 -6.00 -10.64 7.14
CA SER A 30 -7.36 -11.03 7.47
C SER A 30 -7.58 -10.93 8.98
N PRO A 31 -8.78 -10.54 9.45
CA PRO A 31 -9.01 -10.32 10.86
C PRO A 31 -8.77 -11.61 11.67
N PRO A 32 -8.14 -11.52 12.84
CA PRO A 32 -8.00 -12.64 13.74
C PRO A 32 -9.39 -13.09 14.23
N THR A 33 -9.61 -14.38 14.25
CA THR A 33 -10.81 -15.01 14.81
C THR A 33 -10.95 -14.62 16.28
N THR A 34 -12.12 -14.11 16.62
CA THR A 34 -12.50 -13.41 17.84
C THR A 34 -12.44 -14.26 19.11
N THR A 35 -11.91 -13.69 20.18
CA THR A 35 -12.46 -13.89 21.52
C THR A 35 -12.80 -12.51 22.07
N THR A 36 -14.09 -12.27 22.33
CA THR A 36 -14.61 -11.03 22.89
C THR A 36 -14.12 -10.87 24.33
N THR A 37 -13.25 -9.93 24.58
CA THR A 37 -12.97 -9.43 25.92
C THR A 37 -13.02 -7.91 25.85
N ASN A 38 -14.03 -7.32 26.51
CA ASN A 38 -14.09 -5.89 26.78
C ASN A 38 -12.82 -5.49 27.54
N THR A 39 -11.91 -4.81 26.88
CA THR A 39 -10.73 -4.22 27.51
C THR A 39 -10.68 -2.75 27.14
N SER A 40 -10.54 -1.92 28.16
CA SER A 40 -10.32 -0.47 28.13
C SER A 40 -9.41 -0.06 26.98
N ALA A 41 -9.71 1.13 26.38
CA ALA A 41 -8.89 1.76 25.35
C ALA A 41 -7.39 1.61 25.68
N SER A 42 -6.68 0.82 24.91
CA SER A 42 -5.24 0.65 25.08
C SER A 42 -4.56 1.89 24.48
N ASP A 43 -3.59 2.46 25.19
CA ASP A 43 -2.73 3.57 24.73
C ASP A 43 -1.81 3.18 23.56
N LYS A 44 -2.08 2.07 22.89
CA LYS A 44 -1.30 1.62 21.74
C LYS A 44 -1.79 2.32 20.45
N PRO A 45 -0.86 2.80 19.63
CA PRO A 45 -1.20 3.28 18.29
C PRO A 45 -2.02 2.24 17.54
N GLN A 46 -3.18 2.63 17.02
CA GLN A 46 -4.11 1.74 16.34
C GLN A 46 -4.19 2.12 14.86
N PRO A 47 -3.80 1.22 13.92
CA PRO A 47 -3.96 1.43 12.49
C PRO A 47 -5.39 1.68 12.07
N ILE A 48 -5.59 2.42 10.95
CA ILE A 48 -6.92 2.81 10.49
C ILE A 48 -7.84 1.60 10.22
N ALA A 49 -7.31 0.51 9.71
CA ALA A 49 -8.09 -0.70 9.47
C ALA A 49 -8.59 -1.32 10.79
N GLU A 50 -7.75 -1.39 11.82
CA GLU A 50 -8.12 -1.88 13.15
C GLU A 50 -9.13 -0.95 13.84
N TYR A 51 -8.92 0.36 13.73
CA TYR A 51 -9.87 1.36 14.25
C TYR A 51 -11.25 1.18 13.64
N LEU A 52 -11.35 1.12 12.31
CA LEU A 52 -12.61 0.93 11.59
C LEU A 52 -13.27 -0.41 11.96
N TYR A 53 -12.47 -1.48 12.04
CA TYR A 53 -12.96 -2.78 12.46
C TYR A 53 -13.53 -2.76 13.88
N GLY A 54 -12.86 -2.08 14.82
CA GLY A 54 -13.33 -1.88 16.19
C GLY A 54 -14.68 -1.16 16.30
N LEU A 55 -15.02 -0.34 15.29
CA LEU A 55 -16.33 0.31 15.16
C LEU A 55 -17.38 -0.55 14.45
N GLY A 56 -17.05 -1.79 14.06
CA GLY A 56 -17.93 -2.67 13.28
C GLY A 56 -18.02 -2.29 11.79
N VAL A 57 -17.09 -1.46 11.30
CA VAL A 57 -17.00 -1.14 9.86
C VAL A 57 -16.28 -2.29 9.15
N THR A 58 -16.86 -2.76 8.05
CA THR A 58 -16.27 -3.78 7.20
C THR A 58 -15.78 -3.18 5.89
N GLY A 59 -14.69 -3.71 5.34
CA GLY A 59 -14.12 -3.30 4.07
C GLY A 59 -14.07 -4.46 3.08
N GLU A 60 -14.65 -4.27 1.89
CA GLU A 60 -14.52 -5.18 0.76
C GLU A 60 -13.48 -4.61 -0.20
N GLN A 61 -12.41 -5.36 -0.47
CA GLN A 61 -11.39 -4.93 -1.43
C GLN A 61 -11.94 -5.02 -2.87
N VAL A 62 -11.86 -3.89 -3.60
CA VAL A 62 -12.39 -3.79 -4.96
C VAL A 62 -11.26 -3.47 -5.93
N PRO A 63 -11.04 -4.30 -6.97
CA PRO A 63 -10.10 -3.99 -8.04
C PRO A 63 -10.46 -2.69 -8.77
N LEU A 64 -9.47 -1.92 -9.23
CA LEU A 64 -9.70 -0.62 -9.88
C LEU A 64 -10.62 -0.71 -11.09
N ASP A 65 -10.52 -1.78 -11.88
CA ASP A 65 -11.36 -2.04 -13.06
C ASP A 65 -12.80 -2.47 -12.73
N LYS A 66 -13.10 -2.76 -11.47
CA LYS A 66 -14.43 -3.13 -10.98
C LYS A 66 -15.16 -1.99 -10.25
N LEU A 67 -14.52 -0.83 -10.12
CA LEU A 67 -15.15 0.34 -9.52
C LEU A 67 -16.21 0.93 -10.45
N THR A 68 -17.47 0.95 -10.00
CA THR A 68 -18.63 1.41 -10.79
C THR A 68 -18.96 2.88 -10.60
N ASP A 69 -18.75 3.42 -9.40
CA ASP A 69 -19.15 4.75 -8.96
C ASP A 69 -17.96 5.62 -8.47
N LEU A 70 -16.77 5.05 -8.52
CA LEU A 70 -15.51 5.72 -8.23
C LEU A 70 -14.52 5.45 -9.36
N THR A 71 -13.69 6.42 -9.71
CA THR A 71 -12.52 6.25 -10.57
C THR A 71 -11.27 6.55 -9.76
N VAL A 72 -10.35 5.61 -9.71
CA VAL A 72 -9.03 5.78 -9.11
C VAL A 72 -8.00 5.55 -10.20
N THR A 73 -7.19 6.56 -10.47
CA THR A 73 -6.16 6.49 -11.51
C THR A 73 -4.79 6.31 -10.86
N LEU A 74 -4.13 5.21 -11.21
CA LEU A 74 -2.69 5.03 -10.96
C LEU A 74 -1.97 5.27 -12.29
N PRO A 75 -1.26 6.41 -12.45
CA PRO A 75 -0.57 6.71 -13.70
C PRO A 75 0.57 5.71 -13.92
N LYS A 76 0.85 5.42 -15.20
CA LYS A 76 1.94 4.54 -15.59
C LYS A 76 2.92 5.29 -16.50
N PRO A 77 3.87 6.05 -15.93
CA PRO A 77 4.89 6.75 -16.71
C PRO A 77 5.78 5.79 -17.50
N THR A 78 6.58 6.35 -18.41
CA THR A 78 7.52 5.56 -19.22
C THR A 78 8.48 4.76 -18.33
N GLY A 79 8.66 3.48 -18.65
CA GLY A 79 9.51 2.56 -17.89
C GLY A 79 8.84 1.90 -16.68
N TRP A 80 7.60 2.30 -16.34
CA TRP A 80 6.83 1.63 -15.31
C TRP A 80 5.94 0.53 -15.92
N THR A 81 5.88 -0.61 -15.27
CA THR A 81 5.07 -1.76 -15.70
C THR A 81 4.21 -2.27 -14.55
N LYS A 82 3.13 -2.97 -14.90
CA LYS A 82 2.34 -3.67 -13.88
C LYS A 82 3.23 -4.68 -13.16
N TYR A 83 3.22 -4.62 -11.84
CA TYR A 83 3.91 -5.58 -10.98
C TYR A 83 2.88 -6.54 -10.38
N ALA A 84 3.11 -7.83 -10.53
CA ALA A 84 2.25 -8.88 -9.99
C ALA A 84 3.04 -9.72 -8.98
N ASN A 85 2.43 -9.98 -7.83
CA ASN A 85 2.97 -10.85 -6.82
C ASN A 85 1.85 -11.78 -6.33
N PRO A 86 2.03 -13.10 -6.32
CA PRO A 86 0.99 -14.05 -5.89
C PRO A 86 0.57 -13.87 -4.41
N ASN A 87 1.39 -13.20 -3.61
CA ASN A 87 1.10 -12.91 -2.21
C ASN A 87 0.23 -11.66 -2.01
N PHE A 88 -0.06 -10.91 -3.08
CA PHE A 88 -0.95 -9.76 -2.96
C PHE A 88 -2.40 -10.22 -2.83
N SER A 89 -3.15 -9.53 -1.98
CA SER A 89 -4.60 -9.69 -1.93
C SER A 89 -5.24 -9.40 -3.29
N PRO A 90 -6.26 -10.18 -3.69
CA PRO A 90 -7.01 -9.91 -4.89
C PRO A 90 -7.54 -8.47 -4.92
N GLY A 91 -7.28 -7.72 -5.99
CA GLY A 91 -7.68 -6.31 -6.12
C GLY A 91 -6.57 -5.30 -5.87
N THR A 92 -5.41 -5.72 -5.34
CA THR A 92 -4.25 -4.84 -5.24
C THR A 92 -3.72 -4.50 -6.64
N THR A 93 -3.55 -3.21 -6.90
CA THR A 93 -2.91 -2.72 -8.13
C THR A 93 -1.54 -2.15 -7.79
N MET A 94 -0.51 -2.65 -8.44
CA MET A 94 0.86 -2.18 -8.25
C MET A 94 1.58 -2.02 -9.58
N ILE A 95 2.40 -0.98 -9.66
CA ILE A 95 3.36 -0.76 -10.74
C ILE A 95 4.77 -0.63 -10.15
N ALA A 96 5.77 -0.98 -10.95
CA ALA A 96 7.17 -0.87 -10.59
C ALA A 96 7.99 -0.40 -11.78
N LYS A 97 9.06 0.33 -11.51
CA LYS A 97 10.04 0.69 -12.53
C LYS A 97 11.07 -0.44 -12.65
N ASN A 98 11.27 -0.96 -13.89
CA ASN A 98 12.20 -2.07 -14.15
C ASN A 98 11.98 -3.29 -13.24
N ASN A 99 10.72 -3.57 -12.86
CA ASN A 99 10.32 -4.69 -11.99
C ASN A 99 10.97 -4.67 -10.58
N THR A 100 11.37 -3.50 -10.10
CA THR A 100 11.96 -3.27 -8.77
C THR A 100 11.53 -1.89 -8.24
N TYR A 101 12.28 -1.28 -7.31
CA TYR A 101 12.05 0.10 -6.87
C TYR A 101 12.39 1.12 -7.96
N PRO A 102 11.66 2.26 -8.01
CA PRO A 102 10.52 2.60 -7.19
C PRO A 102 9.26 1.81 -7.56
N THR A 103 8.38 1.65 -6.59
CA THR A 103 7.09 0.99 -6.74
C THR A 103 5.96 1.93 -6.35
N ALA A 104 4.77 1.75 -6.93
CA ALA A 104 3.56 2.43 -6.50
C ALA A 104 2.39 1.45 -6.43
N MET A 105 1.66 1.48 -5.33
CA MET A 105 0.59 0.56 -5.01
C MET A 105 -0.70 1.31 -4.67
N VAL A 106 -1.82 0.78 -5.11
CA VAL A 106 -3.16 1.24 -4.74
C VAL A 106 -3.98 0.07 -4.24
N VAL A 107 -4.64 0.28 -3.11
CA VAL A 107 -5.67 -0.60 -2.55
C VAL A 107 -6.94 0.22 -2.36
N VAL A 108 -8.08 -0.32 -2.75
CA VAL A 108 -9.39 0.32 -2.56
C VAL A 108 -10.28 -0.62 -1.77
N LEU A 109 -10.81 -0.14 -0.66
CA LEU A 109 -11.80 -0.82 0.15
C LEU A 109 -13.15 -0.10 0.04
N LYS A 110 -14.18 -0.82 -0.34
CA LYS A 110 -15.58 -0.38 -0.21
C LYS A 110 -16.02 -0.59 1.22
N LEU A 111 -16.37 0.49 1.92
CA LEU A 111 -16.66 0.44 3.35
C LEU A 111 -18.16 0.31 3.61
N THR A 112 -18.52 -0.52 4.58
CA THR A 112 -19.88 -0.68 5.09
C THR A 112 -19.88 -0.49 6.60
N GLY A 113 -20.69 0.45 7.09
CA GLY A 113 -20.78 0.83 8.50
C GLY A 113 -20.72 2.33 8.69
N ASN A 114 -20.96 2.78 9.91
CA ASN A 114 -20.94 4.21 10.27
C ASN A 114 -19.68 4.52 11.06
N PHE A 115 -19.01 5.61 10.70
CA PHE A 115 -17.85 6.12 11.41
C PHE A 115 -17.65 7.61 11.12
N ASP A 116 -16.92 8.29 11.98
CA ASP A 116 -16.46 9.65 11.73
C ASP A 116 -15.20 9.61 10.86
N VAL A 117 -15.25 10.31 9.71
CA VAL A 117 -14.15 10.30 8.73
C VAL A 117 -12.92 11.04 9.28
N ALA A 118 -13.13 12.15 9.98
CA ALA A 118 -12.02 12.93 10.53
C ALA A 118 -11.30 12.16 11.65
N GLU A 119 -12.05 11.45 12.50
CA GLU A 119 -11.47 10.58 13.51
C GLU A 119 -10.71 9.41 12.87
N ALA A 120 -11.30 8.74 11.88
CA ALA A 120 -10.64 7.64 11.18
C ALA A 120 -9.30 8.07 10.54
N LEU A 121 -9.24 9.25 9.94
CA LEU A 121 -8.03 9.77 9.31
C LEU A 121 -6.89 10.06 10.29
N LYS A 122 -7.16 10.25 11.58
CA LYS A 122 -6.10 10.36 12.62
C LYS A 122 -5.28 9.07 12.75
N HIS A 123 -5.84 7.95 12.33
CA HIS A 123 -5.21 6.63 12.36
C HIS A 123 -4.50 6.26 11.04
N ALA A 124 -4.58 7.11 10.01
CA ALA A 124 -4.10 6.78 8.67
C ALA A 124 -2.57 6.67 8.55
N SER A 125 -1.82 7.33 9.44
CA SER A 125 -0.34 7.30 9.43
C SER A 125 0.24 6.19 10.31
N VAL A 126 -0.56 5.58 11.17
CA VAL A 126 -0.08 4.66 12.21
C VAL A 126 0.67 3.46 11.62
N ASP A 127 0.15 2.86 10.54
CA ASP A 127 0.83 1.75 9.87
C ASP A 127 2.25 2.11 9.42
N ALA A 128 2.43 3.31 8.88
CA ALA A 128 3.75 3.79 8.47
C ALA A 128 4.66 4.04 9.69
N GLU A 129 4.13 4.66 10.73
CA GLU A 129 4.87 5.00 11.95
C GLU A 129 5.30 3.77 12.76
N MET A 130 4.60 2.64 12.61
CA MET A 130 4.95 1.36 13.25
C MET A 130 6.10 0.63 12.56
N ASN A 131 6.54 1.04 11.38
CA ASN A 131 7.68 0.41 10.72
C ASN A 131 8.99 0.63 11.51
N GLN A 132 9.90 -0.33 11.38
CA GLN A 132 11.18 -0.30 12.10
C GLN A 132 11.98 0.96 11.78
N ASN A 133 12.40 1.68 12.83
CA ASN A 133 13.19 2.91 12.71
C ASN A 133 12.53 3.97 11.82
N PHE A 134 11.20 4.08 11.83
CA PHE A 134 10.50 5.08 11.02
C PHE A 134 10.94 6.48 11.40
N THR A 135 11.28 7.27 10.38
CA THR A 135 11.62 8.68 10.50
C THR A 135 10.68 9.48 9.62
N LYS A 136 9.79 10.26 10.23
CA LYS A 136 8.84 11.12 9.52
C LYS A 136 9.58 12.29 8.89
N LEU A 137 9.31 12.53 7.61
CA LEU A 137 9.83 13.66 6.83
C LEU A 137 8.76 14.71 6.59
N ASN A 138 7.52 14.27 6.29
CA ASN A 138 6.42 15.18 6.00
C ASN A 138 5.08 14.53 6.37
N SER A 139 4.05 15.33 6.60
CA SER A 139 2.67 14.86 6.77
C SER A 139 1.68 15.98 6.48
N SER A 140 0.47 15.63 5.98
CA SER A 140 -0.62 16.56 5.72
C SER A 140 -1.96 15.88 5.94
N ASN A 141 -2.94 16.65 6.43
CA ASN A 141 -4.36 16.26 6.49
C ASN A 141 -5.22 17.10 5.53
N ASP A 142 -4.60 17.70 4.51
CA ASP A 142 -5.31 18.46 3.49
C ASP A 142 -6.22 17.54 2.67
N THR A 143 -7.25 18.11 2.09
CA THR A 143 -8.10 17.40 1.14
C THR A 143 -7.30 16.99 -0.11
N PHE A 144 -7.66 15.86 -0.69
CA PHE A 144 -7.11 15.38 -1.94
C PHE A 144 -8.24 15.16 -2.94
N ASP A 145 -8.18 15.82 -4.10
CA ASP A 145 -9.24 15.82 -5.12
C ASP A 145 -10.63 16.18 -4.56
N GLY A 146 -10.65 17.04 -3.52
CA GLY A 146 -11.87 17.46 -2.83
C GLY A 146 -12.38 16.49 -1.75
N PHE A 147 -11.67 15.39 -1.48
CA PHE A 147 -12.03 14.41 -0.44
C PHE A 147 -11.16 14.54 0.80
N PRO A 148 -11.70 14.20 1.98
CA PRO A 148 -10.88 14.08 3.19
C PRO A 148 -9.72 13.11 2.99
N SER A 149 -8.53 13.51 3.39
CA SER A 149 -7.34 12.68 3.25
C SER A 149 -6.32 12.91 4.36
N ALA A 150 -5.42 11.95 4.52
CA ALA A 150 -4.21 12.09 5.30
C ALA A 150 -3.03 11.56 4.50
N MET A 151 -1.87 12.21 4.63
CA MET A 151 -0.63 11.82 3.98
C MET A 151 0.50 11.80 5.00
N ILE A 152 1.37 10.82 4.88
CA ILE A 152 2.63 10.75 5.60
C ILE A 152 3.75 10.33 4.65
N GLU A 153 4.88 10.98 4.79
CA GLU A 153 6.12 10.68 4.09
C GLU A 153 7.23 10.45 5.09
N GLY A 154 8.05 9.45 4.86
CA GLY A 154 9.10 9.08 5.79
C GLY A 154 10.05 8.04 5.24
N SER A 155 10.94 7.58 6.11
CA SER A 155 11.84 6.47 5.78
C SER A 155 11.86 5.45 6.92
N TYR A 156 12.10 4.18 6.59
CA TYR A 156 12.10 3.09 7.54
C TYR A 156 13.02 1.96 7.08
N ASP A 157 13.33 1.03 7.99
CA ASP A 157 14.16 -0.11 7.69
C ASP A 157 13.31 -1.35 7.41
N ALA A 158 13.58 -2.03 6.29
CA ALA A 158 12.95 -3.30 5.95
C ALA A 158 13.91 -4.17 5.12
N ASN A 159 13.97 -5.46 5.44
CA ASN A 159 14.78 -6.45 4.74
C ASN A 159 16.26 -6.02 4.52
N GLY A 160 16.85 -5.39 5.55
CA GLY A 160 18.23 -4.90 5.51
C GLY A 160 18.46 -3.68 4.60
N LYS A 161 17.38 -3.00 4.18
CA LYS A 161 17.43 -1.80 3.35
C LYS A 161 16.76 -0.63 4.06
N ARG A 162 17.25 0.59 3.82
CA ARG A 162 16.55 1.81 4.17
C ARG A 162 15.62 2.19 3.02
N LEU A 163 14.32 2.25 3.29
CA LEU A 163 13.29 2.61 2.32
C LEU A 163 12.78 4.03 2.58
N HIS A 164 12.44 4.74 1.52
CA HIS A 164 11.67 5.97 1.55
C HIS A 164 10.25 5.66 1.09
N THR A 165 9.25 6.18 1.79
CA THR A 165 7.84 5.92 1.49
C THR A 165 7.01 7.19 1.52
N TYR A 166 6.05 7.29 0.60
CA TYR A 166 4.96 8.24 0.60
C TYR A 166 3.66 7.45 0.70
N ASN A 167 2.86 7.72 1.71
CA ASN A 167 1.56 7.08 1.91
C ASN A 167 0.45 8.14 1.95
N ARG A 168 -0.64 7.89 1.23
CA ARG A 168 -1.84 8.71 1.28
C ARG A 168 -3.07 7.82 1.44
N VAL A 169 -3.91 8.16 2.39
CA VAL A 169 -5.25 7.61 2.57
C VAL A 169 -6.25 8.68 2.19
N VAL A 170 -7.20 8.34 1.30
CA VAL A 170 -8.31 9.19 0.88
C VAL A 170 -9.61 8.48 1.21
N ILE A 171 -10.59 9.20 1.78
CA ILE A 171 -11.92 8.64 2.09
C ILE A 171 -12.97 9.35 1.24
N PRO A 172 -13.16 8.97 -0.05
CA PRO A 172 -14.20 9.51 -0.90
C PRO A 172 -15.57 8.97 -0.50
N VAL A 173 -16.58 9.83 -0.68
CA VAL A 173 -18.01 9.49 -0.51
C VAL A 173 -18.71 9.78 -1.82
N THR A 174 -19.42 8.80 -2.35
CA THR A 174 -20.23 9.00 -3.57
C THR A 174 -21.45 9.89 -3.28
N PRO A 175 -22.00 10.59 -4.31
CA PRO A 175 -23.19 11.41 -4.13
C PRO A 175 -24.44 10.58 -3.79
N ALA A 176 -25.51 11.30 -3.43
CA ALA A 176 -26.83 10.73 -3.25
C ALA A 176 -27.27 9.90 -4.49
N PRO A 177 -28.09 8.88 -4.32
CA PRO A 177 -28.64 8.39 -3.04
C PRO A 177 -27.74 7.38 -2.31
N LYS A 178 -26.62 6.96 -2.89
CA LYS A 178 -25.79 5.85 -2.37
C LYS A 178 -24.98 6.24 -1.14
N PHE A 179 -24.38 7.45 -1.13
CA PHE A 179 -23.44 7.88 -0.09
C PHE A 179 -22.41 6.81 0.29
N GLN A 180 -21.96 6.04 -0.72
CA GLN A 180 -21.00 4.94 -0.53
C GLN A 180 -19.63 5.51 -0.16
N ARG A 181 -19.06 5.04 0.93
CA ARG A 181 -17.71 5.39 1.39
C ARG A 181 -16.70 4.39 0.88
N TYR A 182 -15.52 4.89 0.53
CA TYR A 182 -14.37 4.07 0.19
C TYR A 182 -13.17 4.51 1.02
N LEU A 183 -12.24 3.61 1.24
CA LEU A 183 -10.89 3.93 1.67
C LEU A 183 -9.96 3.62 0.51
N VAL A 184 -9.29 4.64 0.00
CA VAL A 184 -8.28 4.51 -1.07
C VAL A 184 -6.92 4.73 -0.44
N GLN A 185 -6.09 3.70 -0.43
CA GLN A 185 -4.71 3.78 0.04
C GLN A 185 -3.77 3.77 -1.14
N PHE A 186 -2.92 4.78 -1.22
CA PHE A 186 -1.89 4.94 -2.23
C PHE A 186 -0.53 5.02 -1.55
N THR A 187 0.40 4.17 -1.98
CA THR A 187 1.76 4.09 -1.42
C THR A 187 2.78 4.10 -2.53
N VAL A 188 3.79 4.96 -2.42
CA VAL A 188 4.99 4.93 -3.28
C VAL A 188 6.18 4.61 -2.40
N THR A 189 7.01 3.65 -2.83
CA THR A 189 8.19 3.20 -2.08
C THR A 189 9.42 3.15 -2.98
N THR A 190 10.54 3.63 -2.47
CA THR A 190 11.84 3.54 -3.13
C THR A 190 12.96 3.23 -2.14
N LEU A 191 14.15 2.93 -2.63
CA LEU A 191 15.35 2.89 -1.79
C LEU A 191 15.72 4.33 -1.38
N ALA A 192 16.00 4.55 -0.09
CA ALA A 192 16.24 5.90 0.44
C ALA A 192 17.46 6.57 -0.20
N ASP A 193 18.49 5.82 -0.54
CA ASP A 193 19.69 6.29 -1.20
C ASP A 193 19.49 6.63 -2.70
N GLN A 194 18.38 6.16 -3.29
CA GLN A 194 18.00 6.41 -4.68
C GLN A 194 16.87 7.44 -4.82
N ALA A 195 16.21 7.83 -3.73
CA ALA A 195 15.03 8.68 -3.77
C ALA A 195 15.27 10.00 -4.52
N ALA A 196 16.40 10.66 -4.29
CA ALA A 196 16.74 11.91 -4.97
C ALA A 196 16.97 11.72 -6.48
N ALA A 197 17.64 10.64 -6.89
CA ALA A 197 17.88 10.33 -8.30
C ALA A 197 16.63 9.90 -9.06
N GLN A 198 15.61 9.40 -8.35
CA GLN A 198 14.34 8.92 -8.88
C GLN A 198 13.18 9.91 -8.65
N SER A 199 13.47 11.12 -8.15
CA SER A 199 12.44 12.09 -7.75
C SER A 199 11.45 12.42 -8.87
N ASP A 200 11.92 12.67 -10.09
CA ASP A 200 11.05 13.00 -11.24
C ASP A 200 10.05 11.89 -11.56
N ASP A 201 10.50 10.64 -11.51
CA ASP A 201 9.63 9.48 -11.73
C ASP A 201 8.61 9.31 -10.61
N ILE A 202 9.05 9.45 -9.36
CA ILE A 202 8.21 9.35 -8.16
C ILE A 202 7.18 10.46 -8.16
N GLU A 203 7.58 11.71 -8.42
CA GLU A 203 6.68 12.85 -8.51
C GLU A 203 5.66 12.71 -9.64
N ALA A 204 6.06 12.20 -10.81
CA ALA A 204 5.14 11.95 -11.90
C ALA A 204 4.01 10.98 -11.51
N VAL A 205 4.34 9.94 -10.73
CA VAL A 205 3.35 9.00 -10.22
C VAL A 205 2.48 9.65 -9.15
N ILE A 206 3.05 10.39 -8.20
CA ILE A 206 2.30 11.06 -7.13
C ILE A 206 1.36 12.12 -7.71
N LYS A 207 1.84 12.98 -8.63
CA LYS A 207 1.04 14.04 -9.26
C LYS A 207 -0.04 13.52 -10.19
N GLY A 208 0.18 12.37 -10.80
CA GLY A 208 -0.80 11.75 -11.71
C GLY A 208 -1.78 10.81 -11.03
N PHE A 209 -1.62 10.52 -9.74
CA PHE A 209 -2.61 9.78 -8.96
C PHE A 209 -3.85 10.66 -8.74
N THR A 210 -5.04 10.12 -9.03
CA THR A 210 -6.31 10.84 -8.86
C THR A 210 -7.42 9.95 -8.36
N VAL A 211 -8.39 10.57 -7.66
CA VAL A 211 -9.61 9.95 -7.15
C VAL A 211 -10.80 10.82 -7.53
N THR A 212 -11.76 10.27 -8.27
CA THR A 212 -12.98 11.00 -8.65
C THR A 212 -14.21 10.13 -8.50
N VAL A 213 -15.35 10.70 -8.13
CA VAL A 213 -16.66 10.03 -8.18
C VAL A 213 -17.27 10.18 -9.57
N LYS A 214 -18.07 9.19 -9.99
CA LYS A 214 -18.79 9.18 -11.28
C LYS A 214 -20.19 9.72 -11.13
#